data_f9b80e693037a8a0c0d4e48741cf9168
#
_entry.id   f9b80e693037a8a0c0d4e48741cf9168
#
_cell.length_a   1.000
_cell.length_b   1.000
_cell.length_c   1.000
_cell.angle_alpha   90.00
_cell.angle_beta   90.00
_cell.angle_gamma   90.00
#
_symmetry.space_group_name_H-M   'P 1'
#
loop_
_entity.id
_entity.type
_entity.pdbx_description
1 polymer ?
#
loop_
_entity_poly.entity_id
_entity_poly.type
_entity_poly.pdbx_seq_one_letter_code
_entity_poly.pdbx_strand_id
1 'polypeptide(L)'
;MKLAGKVAIITGAGSGMGAEEARVFADEGARVVITDIVGDACRKVAAEIGANAIAIEHDVADEAGWTRVVETTLATFGKIDVLVNNAGLTKADTFDNTDVAFMRRMLDVNIIGSFLGMKAVRGPMKDNGGGAIINIASGLAFTSLPGYFAYGVSKWGVRGMTRLGAKELGPDNIRVVTLTPGAIETPALVPAVRENAAAMIPMGRVGGADEFARVVVFIASDDASYVSGAEFLIDGAMIC
;
A
#
# COMPACT_ATOMS: atom_id res chain seq x y z
N MET A 1 -2.23 -19.96 -8.77
CA MET A 1 -1.32 -18.80 -8.62
C MET A 1 -1.89 -17.63 -9.42
N LYS A 2 -2.52 -16.70 -8.74
CA LYS A 2 -3.21 -15.53 -9.35
C LYS A 2 -2.27 -14.49 -9.94
N LEU A 3 -1.01 -14.46 -9.48
CA LEU A 3 0.00 -13.48 -9.88
C LEU A 3 1.18 -14.10 -10.61
N ALA A 4 0.99 -15.31 -11.19
CA ALA A 4 2.06 -16.00 -11.90
C ALA A 4 2.70 -15.11 -12.99
N GLY A 5 4.01 -14.91 -12.89
CA GLY A 5 4.79 -14.10 -13.83
C GLY A 5 4.60 -12.58 -13.71
N LYS A 6 3.78 -12.05 -12.78
CA LYS A 6 3.68 -10.61 -12.51
C LYS A 6 4.87 -10.12 -11.68
N VAL A 7 5.24 -8.86 -11.85
CA VAL A 7 6.26 -8.14 -11.08
C VAL A 7 5.58 -7.05 -10.27
N ALA A 8 5.72 -7.10 -8.96
CA ALA A 8 5.06 -6.19 -8.03
C ALA A 8 6.07 -5.39 -7.20
N ILE A 9 5.87 -4.08 -7.10
CA ILE A 9 6.57 -3.22 -6.14
C ILE A 9 5.63 -2.99 -4.95
N ILE A 10 6.10 -3.27 -3.74
CA ILE A 10 5.33 -3.07 -2.50
C ILE A 10 6.14 -2.15 -1.58
N THR A 11 5.57 -0.98 -1.23
CA THR A 11 6.23 0.00 -0.37
C THR A 11 5.87 -0.19 1.10
N GLY A 12 6.79 0.15 2.01
CA GLY A 12 6.61 -0.09 3.44
C GLY A 12 6.55 -1.58 3.77
N ALA A 13 7.23 -2.41 2.98
CA ALA A 13 7.13 -3.86 3.05
C ALA A 13 8.24 -4.52 3.89
N GLY A 14 8.96 -3.74 4.70
CA GLY A 14 9.89 -4.26 5.70
C GLY A 14 9.20 -4.85 6.93
N SER A 15 7.92 -4.55 7.16
CA SER A 15 7.17 -5.05 8.32
C SER A 15 5.64 -5.00 8.09
N GLY A 16 4.87 -5.52 9.05
CA GLY A 16 3.41 -5.38 9.11
C GLY A 16 2.68 -5.92 7.89
N MET A 17 1.65 -5.18 7.45
CA MET A 17 0.82 -5.57 6.30
C MET A 17 1.65 -5.71 5.02
N GLY A 18 2.54 -4.75 4.74
CA GLY A 18 3.35 -4.78 3.51
C GLY A 18 4.28 -6.00 3.43
N ALA A 19 4.87 -6.42 4.55
CA ALA A 19 5.67 -7.65 4.59
C ALA A 19 4.82 -8.90 4.33
N GLU A 20 3.59 -8.95 4.85
CA GLU A 20 2.68 -10.05 4.59
C GLU A 20 2.16 -10.04 3.14
N GLU A 21 1.84 -8.86 2.61
CA GLU A 21 1.53 -8.69 1.19
C GLU A 21 2.64 -9.26 0.30
N ALA A 22 3.91 -8.96 0.62
CA ALA A 22 5.05 -9.45 -0.14
C ALA A 22 5.14 -10.98 -0.14
N ARG A 23 4.94 -11.63 1.02
CA ARG A 23 4.93 -13.11 1.13
C ARG A 23 3.79 -13.72 0.32
N VAL A 24 2.56 -13.23 0.53
CA VAL A 24 1.37 -13.76 -0.16
C VAL A 24 1.47 -13.53 -1.68
N PHE A 25 2.01 -12.40 -2.14
CA PHE A 25 2.27 -12.15 -3.56
C PHE A 25 3.27 -13.16 -4.15
N ALA A 26 4.34 -13.46 -3.44
CA ALA A 26 5.34 -14.44 -3.86
C ALA A 26 4.74 -15.86 -3.90
N ASP A 27 3.93 -16.23 -2.91
CA ASP A 27 3.21 -17.53 -2.87
C ASP A 27 2.23 -17.65 -4.03
N GLU A 28 1.67 -16.54 -4.51
CA GLU A 28 0.81 -16.46 -5.69
C GLU A 28 1.58 -16.33 -7.02
N GLY A 29 2.91 -16.50 -6.98
CA GLY A 29 3.77 -16.60 -8.15
C GLY A 29 4.31 -15.27 -8.70
N ALA A 30 4.17 -14.16 -7.95
CA ALA A 30 4.77 -12.90 -8.31
C ALA A 30 6.28 -12.85 -8.02
N ARG A 31 7.01 -12.01 -8.75
CA ARG A 31 8.31 -11.48 -8.35
C ARG A 31 8.07 -10.17 -7.60
N VAL A 32 8.70 -9.99 -6.44
CA VAL A 32 8.38 -8.90 -5.53
C VAL A 32 9.58 -8.01 -5.26
N VAL A 33 9.37 -6.71 -5.43
CA VAL A 33 10.33 -5.67 -5.04
C VAL A 33 9.84 -5.07 -3.72
N ILE A 34 10.57 -5.32 -2.65
CA ILE A 34 10.26 -4.92 -1.29
C ILE A 34 10.99 -3.61 -1.01
N THR A 35 10.24 -2.54 -0.74
CA THR A 35 10.85 -1.26 -0.40
C THR A 35 10.41 -0.77 0.97
N ASP A 36 11.35 -0.20 1.74
CA ASP A 36 11.12 0.43 3.04
C ASP A 36 12.26 1.39 3.34
N ILE A 37 12.03 2.35 4.22
CA ILE A 37 13.06 3.25 4.74
C ILE A 37 14.08 2.49 5.62
N VAL A 38 13.68 1.33 6.16
CA VAL A 38 14.53 0.45 6.97
C VAL A 38 15.05 -0.69 6.09
N GLY A 39 16.21 -0.48 5.45
CA GLY A 39 16.78 -1.42 4.48
C GLY A 39 17.02 -2.82 5.04
N ASP A 40 17.46 -2.97 6.31
CA ASP A 40 17.65 -4.29 6.93
C ASP A 40 16.35 -5.08 7.06
N ALA A 41 15.24 -4.40 7.35
CA ALA A 41 13.92 -5.03 7.40
C ALA A 41 13.50 -5.57 6.02
N CYS A 42 13.72 -4.79 4.94
CA CYS A 42 13.50 -5.25 3.56
C CYS A 42 14.33 -6.48 3.23
N ARG A 43 15.63 -6.46 3.55
CA ARG A 43 16.56 -7.57 3.29
C ARG A 43 16.12 -8.86 3.99
N LYS A 44 15.62 -8.73 5.22
CA LYS A 44 15.11 -9.88 5.98
C LYS A 44 13.88 -10.50 5.28
N VAL A 45 12.88 -9.70 4.92
CA VAL A 45 11.67 -10.20 4.23
C VAL A 45 12.03 -10.80 2.86
N ALA A 46 12.93 -10.16 2.10
CA ALA A 46 13.38 -10.68 0.81
C ALA A 46 14.11 -12.02 0.96
N ALA A 47 14.93 -12.19 2.00
CA ALA A 47 15.63 -13.45 2.28
C ALA A 47 14.65 -14.59 2.65
N GLU A 48 13.56 -14.29 3.37
CA GLU A 48 12.50 -15.26 3.69
C GLU A 48 11.77 -15.74 2.43
N ILE A 49 11.53 -14.86 1.46
CA ILE A 49 10.86 -15.18 0.18
C ILE A 49 11.81 -15.90 -0.79
N GLY A 50 13.11 -15.54 -0.76
CA GLY A 50 14.12 -16.15 -1.62
C GLY A 50 14.21 -15.54 -3.02
N ALA A 51 14.44 -16.38 -4.04
CA ALA A 51 14.79 -15.95 -5.40
C ALA A 51 13.73 -15.07 -6.12
N ASN A 52 12.51 -15.05 -5.63
CA ASN A 52 11.43 -14.24 -6.19
C ASN A 52 11.34 -12.83 -5.60
N ALA A 53 12.27 -12.43 -4.71
CA ALA A 53 12.23 -11.12 -4.08
C ALA A 53 13.56 -10.39 -4.14
N ILE A 54 13.51 -9.07 -4.27
CA ILE A 54 14.63 -8.16 -4.04
C ILE A 54 14.24 -7.07 -3.04
N ALA A 55 15.24 -6.56 -2.31
CA ALA A 55 15.06 -5.51 -1.31
C ALA A 55 15.75 -4.22 -1.74
N ILE A 56 15.06 -3.09 -1.60
CA ILE A 56 15.59 -1.76 -1.89
C ILE A 56 15.26 -0.82 -0.72
N GLU A 57 16.28 -0.23 -0.11
CA GLU A 57 16.08 0.84 0.86
C GLU A 57 15.60 2.11 0.15
N HIS A 58 14.44 2.63 0.58
CA HIS A 58 13.77 3.71 -0.13
C HIS A 58 12.84 4.52 0.79
N ASP A 59 13.02 5.84 0.83
CA ASP A 59 12.02 6.78 1.34
C ASP A 59 11.06 7.13 0.20
N VAL A 60 9.78 6.80 0.34
CA VAL A 60 8.75 7.06 -0.70
C VAL A 60 8.58 8.54 -1.01
N ALA A 61 8.97 9.45 -0.11
CA ALA A 61 8.95 10.89 -0.33
C ALA A 61 10.15 11.40 -1.17
N ASP A 62 11.12 10.53 -1.50
CA ASP A 62 12.28 10.87 -2.34
C ASP A 62 12.02 10.54 -3.82
N GLU A 63 11.86 11.57 -4.67
CA GLU A 63 11.63 11.39 -6.11
C GLU A 63 12.81 10.70 -6.81
N ALA A 64 14.05 11.00 -6.42
CA ALA A 64 15.23 10.34 -6.98
C ALA A 64 15.30 8.86 -6.57
N GLY A 65 14.85 8.54 -5.35
CA GLY A 65 14.71 7.17 -4.86
C GLY A 65 13.77 6.33 -5.73
N TRP A 66 12.67 6.90 -6.20
CA TRP A 66 11.74 6.21 -7.10
C TRP A 66 12.37 5.85 -8.45
N THR A 67 13.20 6.73 -9.01
CA THR A 67 13.95 6.41 -10.25
C THR A 67 14.79 5.15 -10.04
N ARG A 68 15.54 5.09 -8.94
CA ARG A 68 16.37 3.92 -8.60
C ARG A 68 15.54 2.64 -8.42
N VAL A 69 14.37 2.74 -7.76
CA VAL A 69 13.46 1.59 -7.57
C VAL A 69 12.99 1.05 -8.91
N VAL A 70 12.52 1.91 -9.81
CA VAL A 70 12.03 1.53 -11.14
C VAL A 70 13.15 0.93 -12.00
N GLU A 71 14.30 1.60 -12.09
CA GLU A 71 15.44 1.11 -12.87
C GLU A 71 15.94 -0.26 -12.38
N THR A 72 16.07 -0.43 -11.06
CA THR A 72 16.47 -1.71 -10.48
C THR A 72 15.44 -2.81 -10.74
N THR A 73 14.15 -2.48 -10.67
CA THR A 73 13.07 -3.44 -10.96
C THR A 73 13.12 -3.90 -12.41
N LEU A 74 13.24 -2.96 -13.34
CA LEU A 74 13.32 -3.26 -14.77
C LEU A 74 14.59 -4.04 -15.15
N ALA A 75 15.73 -3.67 -14.57
CA ALA A 75 17.00 -4.38 -14.80
C ALA A 75 16.96 -5.83 -14.29
N THR A 76 16.24 -6.07 -13.15
CA THR A 76 16.19 -7.40 -12.53
C THR A 76 15.10 -8.29 -13.12
N PHE A 77 13.90 -7.73 -13.35
CA PHE A 77 12.70 -8.49 -13.68
C PHE A 77 12.08 -8.15 -15.04
N GLY A 78 12.56 -7.09 -15.71
CA GLY A 78 12.21 -6.72 -17.09
C GLY A 78 10.91 -5.95 -17.25
N LYS A 79 10.05 -5.86 -16.22
CA LYS A 79 8.75 -5.20 -16.29
C LYS A 79 8.24 -4.78 -14.91
N ILE A 80 7.13 -4.03 -14.89
CA ILE A 80 6.36 -3.70 -13.69
C ILE A 80 4.87 -3.90 -14.00
N ASP A 81 4.20 -4.79 -13.29
CA ASP A 81 2.77 -5.07 -13.46
C ASP A 81 1.92 -4.48 -12.32
N VAL A 82 2.47 -4.40 -11.10
CA VAL A 82 1.73 -3.97 -9.91
C VAL A 82 2.55 -3.01 -9.07
N LEU A 83 1.88 -1.98 -8.56
CA LEU A 83 2.39 -1.13 -7.47
C LEU A 83 1.42 -1.18 -6.30
N VAL A 84 1.91 -1.50 -5.11
CA VAL A 84 1.17 -1.34 -3.86
C VAL A 84 1.79 -0.19 -3.05
N ASN A 85 1.10 0.94 -3.01
CA ASN A 85 1.42 2.07 -2.15
C ASN A 85 0.90 1.78 -0.73
N ASN A 86 1.63 0.92 -0.01
CA ASN A 86 1.33 0.54 1.37
C ASN A 86 2.08 1.40 2.39
N ALA A 87 3.26 1.92 2.08
CA ALA A 87 4.02 2.78 2.98
C ALA A 87 3.17 3.94 3.51
N GLY A 88 3.25 4.18 4.81
CA GLY A 88 2.51 5.27 5.42
C GLY A 88 2.93 5.52 6.86
N LEU A 89 2.86 6.78 7.26
CA LEU A 89 2.99 7.19 8.65
C LEU A 89 1.61 7.19 9.29
N THR A 90 1.55 6.61 10.51
CA THR A 90 0.39 6.70 11.41
C THR A 90 0.89 7.19 12.75
N LYS A 91 0.44 8.37 13.16
CA LYS A 91 0.78 8.92 14.47
C LYS A 91 -0.39 9.73 14.98
N ALA A 92 -0.72 9.54 16.26
CA ALA A 92 -1.76 10.31 16.94
C ALA A 92 -1.33 11.77 17.09
N ASP A 93 -2.22 12.69 16.77
CA ASP A 93 -2.07 14.13 16.92
C ASP A 93 -3.45 14.80 17.05
N THR A 94 -3.54 15.85 17.84
CA THR A 94 -4.75 16.68 17.90
C THR A 94 -4.59 17.91 17.02
N PHE A 95 -5.69 18.59 16.71
CA PHE A 95 -5.64 19.83 15.94
C PHE A 95 -4.68 20.86 16.57
N ASP A 96 -4.72 21.02 17.89
CA ASP A 96 -3.89 21.99 18.61
C ASP A 96 -2.40 21.61 18.65
N ASN A 97 -2.08 20.31 18.57
CA ASN A 97 -0.71 19.79 18.64
C ASN A 97 -0.10 19.53 17.26
N THR A 98 -0.88 19.68 16.20
CA THR A 98 -0.41 19.48 14.82
C THR A 98 0.31 20.72 14.33
N ASP A 99 1.63 20.73 14.41
CA ASP A 99 2.41 21.79 13.77
C ASP A 99 2.56 21.58 12.25
N VAL A 100 3.00 22.63 11.55
CA VAL A 100 3.15 22.59 10.08
C VAL A 100 4.21 21.59 9.62
N ALA A 101 5.28 21.38 10.37
CA ALA A 101 6.34 20.45 10.01
C ALA A 101 5.83 19.00 10.07
N PHE A 102 5.10 18.66 11.13
CA PHE A 102 4.45 17.36 11.27
C PHE A 102 3.39 17.11 10.19
N MET A 103 2.53 18.11 9.92
CA MET A 103 1.55 18.03 8.84
C MET A 103 2.22 17.79 7.48
N ARG A 104 3.28 18.54 7.15
CA ARG A 104 4.05 18.35 5.91
C ARG A 104 4.61 16.94 5.82
N ARG A 105 5.30 16.45 6.87
CA ARG A 105 5.87 15.10 6.85
C ARG A 105 4.81 14.01 6.65
N MET A 106 3.63 14.17 7.26
CA MET A 106 2.51 13.25 7.07
C MET A 106 2.02 13.24 5.62
N LEU A 107 1.88 14.42 5.01
CA LEU A 107 1.48 14.56 3.60
C LEU A 107 2.57 14.08 2.65
N ASP A 108 3.84 14.38 2.93
CA ASP A 108 4.97 13.95 2.11
C ASP A 108 5.02 12.43 1.98
N VAL A 109 4.86 11.70 3.09
CA VAL A 109 4.89 10.24 3.05
C VAL A 109 3.60 9.67 2.46
N ASN A 110 2.43 10.04 3.01
CA ASN A 110 1.18 9.35 2.69
C ASN A 110 0.56 9.78 1.35
N ILE A 111 0.79 11.03 0.91
CA ILE A 111 0.22 11.58 -0.33
C ILE A 111 1.29 11.69 -1.40
N ILE A 112 2.33 12.48 -1.16
CA ILE A 112 3.34 12.75 -2.18
C ILE A 112 4.08 11.46 -2.53
N GLY A 113 4.43 10.63 -1.53
CA GLY A 113 5.07 9.34 -1.77
C GLY A 113 4.24 8.41 -2.66
N SER A 114 2.93 8.30 -2.39
CA SER A 114 2.02 7.52 -3.24
C SER A 114 1.90 8.10 -4.65
N PHE A 115 1.82 9.43 -4.77
CA PHE A 115 1.80 10.11 -6.08
C PHE A 115 3.09 9.88 -6.87
N LEU A 116 4.25 9.99 -6.23
CA LEU A 116 5.55 9.74 -6.86
C LEU A 116 5.65 8.29 -7.36
N GLY A 117 5.16 7.34 -6.57
CA GLY A 117 5.08 5.94 -6.98
C GLY A 117 4.21 5.74 -8.23
N MET A 118 3.00 6.29 -8.24
CA MET A 118 2.10 6.25 -9.41
C MET A 118 2.77 6.86 -10.65
N LYS A 119 3.41 8.03 -10.48
CA LYS A 119 4.13 8.74 -11.55
C LYS A 119 5.29 7.91 -12.11
N ALA A 120 6.08 7.29 -11.22
CA ALA A 120 7.26 6.54 -11.59
C ALA A 120 6.95 5.26 -12.38
N VAL A 121 5.88 4.53 -12.01
CA VAL A 121 5.53 3.26 -12.67
C VAL A 121 4.68 3.43 -13.93
N ARG A 122 4.07 4.60 -14.16
CA ARG A 122 3.13 4.81 -15.28
C ARG A 122 3.76 4.46 -16.65
N GLY A 123 4.95 5.00 -16.94
CA GLY A 123 5.64 4.73 -18.22
C GLY A 123 5.90 3.25 -18.41
N PRO A 124 6.66 2.60 -17.52
CA PRO A 124 6.91 1.16 -17.59
C PRO A 124 5.66 0.28 -17.67
N MET A 125 4.60 0.60 -16.91
CA MET A 125 3.34 -0.15 -16.98
C MET A 125 2.66 0.02 -18.35
N LYS A 126 2.58 1.26 -18.87
CA LYS A 126 2.02 1.54 -20.20
C LYS A 126 2.76 0.78 -21.29
N ASP A 127 4.10 0.79 -21.25
CA ASP A 127 4.95 0.11 -22.24
C ASP A 127 4.80 -1.42 -22.16
N ASN A 128 4.43 -1.94 -20.98
CA ASN A 128 4.12 -3.37 -20.75
C ASN A 128 2.64 -3.73 -21.02
N GLY A 129 1.83 -2.80 -21.56
CA GLY A 129 0.43 -3.04 -21.90
C GLY A 129 -0.59 -2.79 -20.78
N GLY A 130 -0.18 -2.24 -19.66
CA GLY A 130 -1.04 -1.88 -18.53
C GLY A 130 -0.52 -2.36 -17.19
N GLY A 131 -1.33 -2.19 -16.15
CA GLY A 131 -0.96 -2.59 -14.79
C GLY A 131 -2.05 -2.32 -13.75
N ALA A 132 -1.70 -2.56 -12.49
CA ALA A 132 -2.57 -2.26 -11.35
C ALA A 132 -1.82 -1.46 -10.27
N ILE A 133 -2.40 -0.34 -9.85
CA ILE A 133 -1.92 0.48 -8.75
C ILE A 133 -2.93 0.36 -7.61
N ILE A 134 -2.45 0.00 -6.43
CA ILE A 134 -3.26 -0.21 -5.24
C ILE A 134 -2.77 0.76 -4.17
N ASN A 135 -3.63 1.68 -3.76
CA ASN A 135 -3.33 2.67 -2.73
C ASN A 135 -3.99 2.27 -1.41
N ILE A 136 -3.19 2.12 -0.36
CA ILE A 136 -3.71 1.75 0.97
C ILE A 136 -4.14 3.00 1.72
N ALA A 137 -5.45 3.13 1.92
CA ALA A 137 -6.07 4.18 2.71
C ALA A 137 -6.16 3.81 4.21
N SER A 138 -7.27 4.12 4.85
CA SER A 138 -7.60 3.80 6.24
C SER A 138 -9.10 4.01 6.47
N GLY A 139 -9.69 3.36 7.44
CA GLY A 139 -11.04 3.67 7.91
C GLY A 139 -11.24 5.16 8.21
N LEU A 140 -10.19 5.86 8.66
CA LEU A 140 -10.21 7.32 8.89
C LEU A 140 -10.32 8.16 7.59
N ALA A 141 -10.30 7.54 6.43
CA ALA A 141 -10.63 8.18 5.16
C ALA A 141 -12.15 8.17 4.84
N PHE A 142 -12.98 7.57 5.71
CA PHE A 142 -14.44 7.52 5.61
C PHE A 142 -15.13 8.12 6.83
N THR A 143 -14.48 7.99 7.98
CA THR A 143 -14.96 8.51 9.27
C THR A 143 -13.97 9.54 9.81
N SER A 144 -14.26 10.08 10.98
CA SER A 144 -13.35 10.97 11.70
C SER A 144 -13.17 10.45 13.13
N LEU A 145 -11.93 10.45 13.59
CA LEU A 145 -11.58 10.12 14.96
C LEU A 145 -10.70 11.25 15.53
N PRO A 146 -11.12 11.92 16.61
CA PRO A 146 -10.26 12.87 17.29
C PRO A 146 -8.92 12.26 17.68
N GLY A 147 -7.85 13.03 17.58
CA GLY A 147 -6.50 12.55 17.86
C GLY A 147 -5.75 11.93 16.68
N TYR A 148 -6.27 12.11 15.45
CA TYR A 148 -5.60 11.68 14.21
C TYR A 148 -5.78 12.70 13.08
N PHE A 149 -5.60 14.01 13.38
CA PHE A 149 -5.93 15.07 12.44
C PHE A 149 -5.14 14.99 11.13
N ALA A 150 -3.79 15.06 11.18
CA ALA A 150 -2.96 15.05 9.97
C ALA A 150 -3.05 13.70 9.23
N TYR A 151 -3.12 12.59 9.96
CA TYR A 151 -3.28 11.26 9.39
C TYR A 151 -4.60 11.13 8.64
N GLY A 152 -5.72 11.51 9.27
CA GLY A 152 -7.04 11.48 8.63
C GLY A 152 -7.05 12.30 7.34
N VAL A 153 -6.58 13.56 7.38
CA VAL A 153 -6.46 14.41 6.19
C VAL A 153 -5.68 13.70 5.07
N SER A 154 -4.54 13.09 5.40
CA SER A 154 -3.72 12.38 4.41
C SER A 154 -4.47 11.22 3.76
N LYS A 155 -5.20 10.42 4.54
CA LYS A 155 -5.92 9.23 4.02
C LYS A 155 -7.17 9.60 3.22
N TRP A 156 -7.82 10.73 3.51
CA TRP A 156 -8.83 11.32 2.62
C TRP A 156 -8.23 11.71 1.27
N GLY A 157 -7.03 12.28 1.27
CA GLY A 157 -6.32 12.65 0.03
C GLY A 157 -5.99 11.43 -0.85
N VAL A 158 -5.59 10.30 -0.27
CA VAL A 158 -5.32 9.03 -0.99
C VAL A 158 -6.55 8.57 -1.78
N ARG A 159 -7.75 8.66 -1.19
CA ARG A 159 -9.00 8.32 -1.89
C ARG A 159 -9.25 9.20 -3.11
N GLY A 160 -9.09 10.53 -2.93
CA GLY A 160 -9.24 11.50 -4.02
C GLY A 160 -8.25 11.22 -5.15
N MET A 161 -6.97 11.00 -4.81
CA MET A 161 -5.92 10.68 -5.76
C MET A 161 -6.21 9.39 -6.54
N THR A 162 -6.74 8.35 -5.89
CA THR A 162 -7.12 7.10 -6.55
C THR A 162 -8.17 7.32 -7.62
N ARG A 163 -9.23 8.07 -7.32
CA ARG A 163 -10.32 8.33 -8.28
C ARG A 163 -9.87 9.14 -9.49
N LEU A 164 -9.03 10.15 -9.27
CA LEU A 164 -8.45 10.95 -10.34
C LEU A 164 -7.47 10.11 -11.17
N GLY A 165 -6.57 9.38 -10.50
CA GLY A 165 -5.62 8.49 -11.16
C GLY A 165 -6.29 7.42 -12.00
N ALA A 166 -7.39 6.82 -11.55
CA ALA A 166 -8.14 5.84 -12.32
C ALA A 166 -8.67 6.40 -13.66
N LYS A 167 -9.08 7.66 -13.67
CA LYS A 167 -9.55 8.32 -14.90
C LYS A 167 -8.41 8.70 -15.83
N GLU A 168 -7.31 9.20 -15.28
CA GLU A 168 -6.18 9.68 -16.07
C GLU A 168 -5.27 8.55 -16.59
N LEU A 169 -5.16 7.45 -15.86
CA LEU A 169 -4.32 6.31 -16.21
C LEU A 169 -5.08 5.19 -16.94
N GLY A 170 -6.43 5.22 -16.92
CA GLY A 170 -7.28 4.26 -17.60
C GLY A 170 -6.99 4.12 -19.10
N PRO A 171 -6.76 5.22 -19.88
CA PRO A 171 -6.35 5.13 -21.29
C PRO A 171 -5.05 4.37 -21.53
N ASP A 172 -4.16 4.28 -20.53
CA ASP A 172 -2.93 3.50 -20.58
C ASP A 172 -3.13 2.05 -20.08
N ASN A 173 -4.39 1.59 -19.90
CA ASN A 173 -4.78 0.29 -19.36
C ASN A 173 -4.23 0.05 -17.93
N ILE A 174 -4.09 1.11 -17.12
CA ILE A 174 -3.65 1.04 -15.75
C ILE A 174 -4.84 1.25 -14.83
N ARG A 175 -5.15 0.26 -14.00
CA ARG A 175 -6.20 0.32 -13.00
C ARG A 175 -5.66 0.96 -11.71
N VAL A 176 -6.45 1.78 -11.05
CA VAL A 176 -6.08 2.37 -9.76
C VAL A 176 -7.21 2.14 -8.77
N VAL A 177 -6.92 1.52 -7.62
CA VAL A 177 -7.92 1.09 -6.64
C VAL A 177 -7.46 1.47 -5.24
N THR A 178 -8.40 1.85 -4.38
CA THR A 178 -8.16 2.06 -2.95
C THR A 178 -8.57 0.81 -2.16
N LEU A 179 -7.68 0.32 -1.31
CA LEU A 179 -8.03 -0.62 -0.24
C LEU A 179 -7.94 0.08 1.11
N THR A 180 -8.95 -0.15 1.93
CA THR A 180 -9.12 0.53 3.21
C THR A 180 -9.17 -0.52 4.32
N PRO A 181 -8.05 -0.75 5.02
CA PRO A 181 -8.05 -1.62 6.19
C PRO A 181 -8.80 -0.99 7.37
N GLY A 182 -9.47 -1.83 8.13
CA GLY A 182 -9.84 -1.57 9.51
C GLY A 182 -8.68 -1.84 10.46
N ALA A 183 -8.95 -2.40 11.65
CA ALA A 183 -7.91 -2.87 12.54
C ALA A 183 -7.38 -4.23 12.03
N ILE A 184 -6.12 -4.25 11.62
CA ILE A 184 -5.42 -5.43 11.09
C ILE A 184 -4.31 -5.84 12.07
N GLU A 185 -4.19 -7.14 12.32
CA GLU A 185 -3.14 -7.73 13.17
C GLU A 185 -1.77 -7.47 12.55
N THR A 186 -0.94 -6.72 13.26
CA THR A 186 0.44 -6.40 12.87
C THR A 186 1.32 -6.38 14.13
N PRO A 187 2.63 -6.50 14.02
CA PRO A 187 3.54 -6.38 15.17
C PRO A 187 3.42 -5.06 15.94
N ALA A 188 2.89 -4.02 15.31
CA ALA A 188 2.67 -2.71 15.95
C ALA A 188 1.37 -2.64 16.75
N LEU A 189 0.46 -3.61 16.62
CA LEU A 189 -0.84 -3.62 17.30
C LEU A 189 -0.68 -4.18 18.72
N VAL A 190 -0.59 -3.29 19.71
CA VAL A 190 -0.45 -3.70 21.12
C VAL A 190 -1.74 -4.35 21.65
N PRO A 191 -1.65 -5.31 22.62
CA PRO A 191 -2.80 -6.09 23.09
C PRO A 191 -4.02 -5.27 23.53
N ALA A 192 -3.82 -4.21 24.32
CA ALA A 192 -4.92 -3.35 24.77
C ALA A 192 -5.65 -2.63 23.64
N VAL A 193 -4.92 -2.22 22.58
CA VAL A 193 -5.51 -1.61 21.38
C VAL A 193 -6.27 -2.67 20.57
N ARG A 194 -5.72 -3.87 20.48
CA ARG A 194 -6.34 -5.02 19.80
C ARG A 194 -7.69 -5.39 20.42
N GLU A 195 -7.76 -5.53 21.74
CA GLU A 195 -8.99 -5.88 22.47
C GLU A 195 -10.07 -4.81 22.30
N ASN A 196 -9.70 -3.52 22.44
CA ASN A 196 -10.61 -2.40 22.23
C ASN A 196 -11.12 -2.34 20.79
N ALA A 197 -10.25 -2.53 19.81
CA ALA A 197 -10.63 -2.57 18.39
C ALA A 197 -11.58 -3.74 18.10
N ALA A 198 -11.28 -4.94 18.61
CA ALA A 198 -12.13 -6.12 18.42
C ALA A 198 -13.55 -5.90 18.98
N ALA A 199 -13.68 -5.20 20.11
CA ALA A 199 -14.98 -4.89 20.71
C ALA A 199 -15.81 -3.91 19.85
N MET A 200 -15.16 -3.09 19.02
CA MET A 200 -15.84 -2.12 18.12
C MET A 200 -16.18 -2.72 16.76
N ILE A 201 -15.60 -3.86 16.39
CA ILE A 201 -15.80 -4.48 15.08
C ILE A 201 -16.98 -5.47 15.16
N PRO A 202 -18.02 -5.35 14.32
CA PRO A 202 -19.16 -6.26 14.32
C PRO A 202 -18.81 -7.74 14.15
N MET A 203 -17.72 -8.07 13.42
CA MET A 203 -17.21 -9.43 13.32
C MET A 203 -16.50 -9.93 14.60
N GLY A 204 -16.38 -9.12 15.64
CA GLY A 204 -15.86 -9.50 16.98
C GLY A 204 -14.37 -9.76 17.05
N ARG A 205 -13.60 -9.43 16.02
CA ARG A 205 -12.14 -9.62 15.95
C ARG A 205 -11.46 -8.62 15.05
N VAL A 206 -10.16 -8.44 15.20
CA VAL A 206 -9.31 -7.78 14.21
C VAL A 206 -9.10 -8.69 12.99
N GLY A 207 -8.85 -8.12 11.83
CA GLY A 207 -8.52 -8.85 10.61
C GLY A 207 -7.09 -9.39 10.63
N GLY A 208 -6.85 -10.54 10.02
CA GLY A 208 -5.50 -11.04 9.77
C GLY A 208 -4.79 -10.25 8.66
N ALA A 209 -3.48 -10.08 8.78
CA ALA A 209 -2.71 -9.44 7.70
C ALA A 209 -2.76 -10.26 6.40
N ASP A 210 -2.83 -11.60 6.50
CA ASP A 210 -3.01 -12.50 5.37
C ASP A 210 -4.40 -12.36 4.73
N GLU A 211 -5.46 -12.12 5.53
CA GLU A 211 -6.81 -11.86 5.00
C GLU A 211 -6.82 -10.57 4.16
N PHE A 212 -6.15 -9.52 4.65
CA PHE A 212 -5.98 -8.28 3.90
C PHE A 212 -5.17 -8.50 2.62
N ALA A 213 -4.00 -9.15 2.72
CA ALA A 213 -3.12 -9.41 1.59
C ALA A 213 -3.80 -10.22 0.46
N ARG A 214 -4.70 -11.14 0.77
CA ARG A 214 -5.47 -11.89 -0.26
C ARG A 214 -6.41 -11.00 -1.05
N VAL A 215 -6.97 -9.95 -0.45
CA VAL A 215 -7.77 -8.96 -1.19
C VAL A 215 -6.87 -8.11 -2.08
N VAL A 216 -5.67 -7.73 -1.60
CA VAL A 216 -4.67 -7.03 -2.43
C VAL A 216 -4.29 -7.87 -3.64
N VAL A 217 -4.05 -9.19 -3.46
CA VAL A 217 -3.79 -10.17 -4.56
C VAL A 217 -4.95 -10.20 -5.56
N PHE A 218 -6.21 -10.27 -5.10
CA PHE A 218 -7.37 -10.25 -6.00
C PHE A 218 -7.36 -8.99 -6.87
N ILE A 219 -7.17 -7.82 -6.28
CA ILE A 219 -7.15 -6.55 -7.03
C ILE A 219 -5.95 -6.47 -7.98
N ALA A 220 -4.79 -7.03 -7.60
CA ALA A 220 -3.60 -7.09 -8.44
C ALA A 220 -3.74 -8.05 -9.63
N SER A 221 -4.63 -9.03 -9.53
CA SER A 221 -4.80 -10.09 -10.53
C SER A 221 -5.70 -9.67 -11.70
N ASP A 222 -5.76 -10.52 -12.71
CA ASP A 222 -6.62 -10.35 -13.88
C ASP A 222 -8.11 -10.60 -13.56
N ASP A 223 -8.41 -11.27 -12.44
CA ASP A 223 -9.79 -11.45 -11.92
C ASP A 223 -10.47 -10.07 -11.65
N ALA A 224 -9.67 -9.01 -11.40
CA ALA A 224 -10.14 -7.65 -11.19
C ALA A 224 -9.96 -6.74 -12.42
N SER A 225 -9.88 -7.28 -13.63
CA SER A 225 -9.54 -6.55 -14.86
C SER A 225 -10.46 -5.37 -15.19
N TYR A 226 -11.69 -5.36 -14.69
CA TYR A 226 -12.66 -4.25 -14.90
C TYR A 226 -12.88 -3.41 -13.62
N VAL A 227 -12.03 -3.58 -12.59
CA VAL A 227 -12.10 -2.84 -11.32
C VAL A 227 -11.09 -1.70 -11.32
N SER A 228 -11.56 -0.47 -11.47
CA SER A 228 -10.74 0.75 -11.37
C SER A 228 -11.55 1.89 -10.76
N GLY A 229 -10.92 2.78 -9.99
CA GLY A 229 -11.57 3.86 -9.25
C GLY A 229 -12.42 3.40 -8.06
N ALA A 230 -12.46 2.11 -7.79
CA ALA A 230 -13.22 1.51 -6.70
C ALA A 230 -12.51 1.67 -5.34
N GLU A 231 -13.30 1.56 -4.27
CA GLU A 231 -12.86 1.57 -2.89
C GLU A 231 -13.39 0.33 -2.18
N PHE A 232 -12.50 -0.46 -1.56
CA PHE A 232 -12.87 -1.67 -0.83
C PHE A 232 -12.57 -1.49 0.64
N LEU A 233 -13.57 -1.68 1.49
CA LEU A 233 -13.43 -1.73 2.94
C LEU A 233 -13.11 -3.17 3.37
N ILE A 234 -12.03 -3.35 4.11
CA ILE A 234 -11.61 -4.65 4.66
C ILE A 234 -11.48 -4.45 6.18
N ASP A 235 -12.61 -4.33 6.87
CA ASP A 235 -12.69 -3.80 8.22
C ASP A 235 -13.66 -4.55 9.15
N GLY A 236 -14.23 -5.67 8.69
CA GLY A 236 -15.21 -6.44 9.49
C GLY A 236 -16.49 -5.66 9.78
N ALA A 237 -16.88 -4.74 8.90
CA ALA A 237 -18.03 -3.84 9.02
C ALA A 237 -17.86 -2.72 10.08
N MET A 238 -16.62 -2.36 10.43
CA MET A 238 -16.31 -1.37 11.49
C MET A 238 -16.85 0.03 11.16
N ILE A 239 -16.91 0.41 9.88
CA ILE A 239 -17.25 1.78 9.46
C ILE A 239 -18.43 1.88 8.48
N CYS A 240 -19.19 0.82 8.28
CA CYS A 240 -20.42 0.86 7.47
C CYS A 240 -21.67 1.24 8.29
#